data_1819eb9ac32de49931e5fcf75e38134d
#
_entry.id   1819eb9ac32de49931e5fcf75e38134d
#
_cell.length_a   1.000
_cell.length_b   1.000
_cell.length_c   1.000
_cell.angle_alpha   90.00
_cell.angle_beta   90.00
_cell.angle_gamma   90.00
#
_symmetry.space_group_name_H-M   'P 1'
#
loop_
_entity.id
_entity.type
_entity.pdbx_description
1 polymer ?
#
loop_
_entity_poly.entity_id
_entity_poly.type
_entity_poly.pdbx_seq_one_letter_code
_entity_poly.pdbx_strand_id
1 'polypeptide(L)'
;MKISRRFTKAGKGPYAQIKWEKRISEIRNPDGRVVFRMDDVIVPSTWSQIATDIIAQKYFRKAGVDPSKAELWRAFVPADQQVLAGPPPREGSEHDARQVFHRLAYTWLLWGKKAGYFDSED
;
A
#
# COMPACT_ATOMS: atom_id res chain seq x y z
N MET A 1 -10.88 24.39 -0.89
CA MET A 1 -9.41 24.27 -1.08
C MET A 1 -9.12 23.51 -2.37
N LYS A 2 -8.25 24.00 -3.22
CA LYS A 2 -7.78 23.32 -4.43
C LYS A 2 -6.40 22.74 -4.19
N ILE A 3 -6.23 21.46 -4.47
CA ILE A 3 -4.92 20.77 -4.37
C ILE A 3 -4.39 20.56 -5.78
N SER A 4 -3.24 21.16 -6.10
CA SER A 4 -2.60 20.97 -7.40
C SER A 4 -1.75 19.70 -7.40
N ARG A 5 -1.81 18.94 -8.50
CA ARG A 5 -0.97 17.75 -8.68
C ARG A 5 0.51 18.16 -8.77
N ARG A 6 1.36 17.54 -7.95
CA ARG A 6 2.83 17.73 -8.00
C ARG A 6 3.57 16.46 -8.43
N PHE A 7 3.15 15.32 -7.92
CA PHE A 7 3.84 14.04 -8.07
C PHE A 7 3.10 13.07 -8.97
N THR A 8 1.89 13.40 -9.37
CA THR A 8 1.04 12.56 -10.20
C THR A 8 0.63 13.27 -11.48
N LYS A 9 0.28 12.52 -12.52
CA LYS A 9 -0.25 13.04 -13.78
C LYS A 9 -1.72 12.64 -13.94
N ALA A 10 -2.54 13.55 -14.48
CA ALA A 10 -3.92 13.23 -14.79
C ALA A 10 -3.98 12.04 -15.76
N GLY A 11 -4.94 11.14 -15.56
CA GLY A 11 -5.10 9.93 -16.36
C GLY A 11 -4.10 8.80 -16.13
N LYS A 12 -3.14 8.98 -15.18
CA LYS A 12 -2.24 7.91 -14.76
C LYS A 12 -2.43 7.59 -13.28
N GLY A 13 -2.40 6.31 -12.94
CA GLY A 13 -2.45 5.89 -11.54
C GLY A 13 -1.29 6.48 -10.72
N PRO A 14 -1.49 6.77 -9.43
CA PRO A 14 -0.50 7.43 -8.58
C PRO A 14 0.79 6.61 -8.43
N TYR A 15 0.74 5.32 -8.66
CA TYR A 15 1.85 4.39 -8.52
C TYR A 15 2.52 4.00 -9.84
N ALA A 16 2.02 4.50 -10.98
CA ALA A 16 2.44 4.08 -12.32
C ALA A 16 3.93 4.35 -12.65
N GLN A 17 4.56 5.29 -11.96
CA GLN A 17 5.96 5.67 -12.19
C GLN A 17 6.94 4.98 -11.23
N ILE A 18 6.44 4.14 -10.33
CA ILE A 18 7.22 3.46 -9.31
C ILE A 18 7.41 2.01 -9.72
N LYS A 19 8.64 1.53 -9.71
CA LYS A 19 8.96 0.11 -9.88
C LYS A 19 8.78 -0.60 -8.56
N TRP A 20 7.96 -1.64 -8.53
CA TRP A 20 7.63 -2.43 -7.36
C TRP A 20 8.40 -3.74 -7.33
N GLU A 21 8.72 -4.20 -6.15
CA GLU A 21 9.49 -5.42 -5.91
C GLU A 21 8.88 -6.22 -4.75
N LYS A 22 8.91 -7.54 -4.89
CA LYS A 22 8.53 -8.46 -3.81
C LYS A 22 9.76 -8.79 -2.98
N ARG A 23 9.62 -8.69 -1.66
CA ARG A 23 10.70 -8.97 -0.70
C ARG A 23 10.22 -9.84 0.45
N ILE A 24 11.17 -10.41 1.16
CA ILE A 24 10.97 -11.12 2.42
C ILE A 24 11.33 -10.18 3.57
N SER A 25 10.47 -10.13 4.59
CA SER A 25 10.79 -9.50 5.88
C SER A 25 10.82 -10.57 6.96
N GLU A 26 11.92 -10.67 7.69
CA GLU A 26 12.13 -11.65 8.73
C GLU A 26 12.83 -11.04 9.94
N ILE A 27 12.31 -11.33 11.14
CA ILE A 27 13.00 -11.01 12.41
C ILE A 27 13.34 -12.33 13.10
N ARG A 28 14.58 -12.41 13.55
CA ARG A 28 15.07 -13.50 14.41
C ARG A 28 15.46 -12.98 15.78
N ASN A 29 15.22 -13.78 16.80
CA ASN A 29 15.81 -13.58 18.13
C ASN A 29 17.32 -13.89 18.09
N PRO A 30 18.10 -13.42 19.09
CA PRO A 30 19.53 -13.75 19.21
C PRO A 30 19.84 -15.25 19.23
N ASP A 31 18.89 -16.09 19.64
CA ASP A 31 18.98 -17.55 19.63
C ASP A 31 18.73 -18.18 18.24
N GLY A 32 18.47 -17.36 17.21
CA GLY A 32 18.15 -17.79 15.84
C GLY A 32 16.69 -18.13 15.59
N ARG A 33 15.80 -18.08 16.59
CA ARG A 33 14.37 -18.33 16.43
C ARG A 33 13.70 -17.22 15.63
N VAL A 34 12.93 -17.58 14.60
CA VAL A 34 12.12 -16.65 13.82
C VAL A 34 10.90 -16.22 14.65
N VAL A 35 10.77 -14.91 14.91
CA VAL A 35 9.63 -14.33 15.63
C VAL A 35 8.64 -13.65 14.70
N PHE A 36 9.06 -13.29 13.50
CA PHE A 36 8.23 -12.72 12.45
C PHE A 36 8.80 -13.11 11.09
N ARG A 37 7.93 -13.49 10.17
CA ARG A 37 8.27 -13.71 8.76
C ARG A 37 7.09 -13.37 7.86
N MET A 38 7.37 -12.64 6.78
CA MET A 38 6.45 -12.35 5.70
C MET A 38 7.21 -12.44 4.37
N ASP A 39 6.76 -13.34 3.48
CA ASP A 39 7.48 -13.67 2.24
C ASP A 39 7.05 -12.84 1.03
N ASP A 40 5.94 -12.13 1.12
CA ASP A 40 5.28 -11.46 0.00
C ASP A 40 5.12 -9.94 0.23
N VAL A 41 6.10 -9.31 0.84
CA VAL A 41 6.11 -7.86 1.07
C VAL A 41 6.41 -7.13 -0.23
N ILE A 42 5.47 -6.33 -0.73
CA ILE A 42 5.63 -5.54 -1.94
C ILE A 42 5.91 -4.08 -1.58
N VAL A 43 7.05 -3.58 -2.05
CA VAL A 43 7.55 -2.23 -1.77
C VAL A 43 8.18 -1.62 -3.03
N PRO A 44 8.38 -0.29 -3.07
CA PRO A 44 9.19 0.31 -4.13
C PRO A 44 10.60 -0.31 -4.19
N SER A 45 11.08 -0.61 -5.39
CA SER A 45 12.40 -1.24 -5.59
C SER A 45 13.58 -0.41 -5.04
N THR A 46 13.37 0.89 -4.86
CA THR A 46 14.37 1.83 -4.31
C THR A 46 14.44 1.83 -2.77
N TRP A 47 13.50 1.17 -2.11
CA TRP A 47 13.49 1.10 -0.65
C TRP A 47 14.60 0.17 -0.12
N SER A 48 15.18 0.53 1.03
CA SER A 48 16.10 -0.34 1.74
C SER A 48 15.37 -1.54 2.36
N GLN A 49 16.12 -2.59 2.72
CA GLN A 49 15.57 -3.72 3.48
C GLN A 49 15.03 -3.27 4.83
N ILE A 50 15.69 -2.34 5.49
CA ILE A 50 15.23 -1.78 6.77
C ILE A 50 13.86 -1.10 6.60
N ALA A 51 13.66 -0.31 5.55
CA ALA A 51 12.36 0.32 5.27
C ALA A 51 11.27 -0.74 5.01
N THR A 52 11.62 -1.82 4.30
CA THR A 52 10.74 -2.96 4.05
C THR A 52 10.32 -3.63 5.36
N ASP A 53 11.26 -3.89 6.25
CA ASP A 53 11.01 -4.52 7.54
C ASP A 53 10.12 -3.65 8.44
N ILE A 54 10.37 -2.34 8.45
CA ILE A 54 9.57 -1.39 9.24
C ILE A 54 8.12 -1.37 8.76
N ILE A 55 7.87 -1.25 7.45
CA ILE A 55 6.49 -1.21 6.95
C ILE A 55 5.76 -2.53 7.23
N ALA A 56 6.43 -3.67 7.00
CA ALA A 56 5.85 -4.98 7.20
C ALA A 56 5.48 -5.23 8.67
N GLN A 57 6.31 -4.80 9.60
CA GLN A 57 6.14 -5.09 11.02
C GLN A 57 5.25 -4.09 11.75
N LYS A 58 5.34 -2.81 11.40
CA LYS A 58 4.71 -1.71 12.15
C LYS A 58 3.48 -1.11 11.48
N TYR A 59 3.42 -1.13 10.16
CA TYR A 59 2.38 -0.42 9.42
C TYR A 59 1.35 -1.31 8.75
N PHE A 60 1.72 -2.49 8.29
CA PHE A 60 0.75 -3.44 7.73
C PHE A 60 -0.25 -3.87 8.78
N ARG A 61 -1.54 -3.80 8.43
CA ARG A 61 -2.60 -4.41 9.23
C ARG A 61 -2.41 -5.92 9.24
N LYS A 62 -2.40 -6.50 10.42
CA LYS A 62 -2.22 -7.95 10.61
C LYS A 62 -3.54 -8.71 10.55
N ALA A 63 -4.67 -8.01 10.72
CA ALA A 63 -6.01 -8.58 10.72
C ALA A 63 -7.05 -7.54 10.29
N GLY A 64 -8.26 -7.98 9.98
CA GLY A 64 -9.40 -7.12 9.70
C GLY A 64 -9.39 -6.46 8.32
N VAL A 65 -8.57 -6.93 7.39
CA VAL A 65 -8.64 -6.52 5.99
C VAL A 65 -9.80 -7.24 5.33
N ASP A 66 -10.75 -6.45 4.83
CA ASP A 66 -11.94 -6.95 4.16
C ASP A 66 -11.65 -7.25 2.68
N PRO A 67 -11.75 -8.51 2.24
CA PRO A 67 -11.49 -8.88 0.85
C PRO A 67 -12.41 -8.20 -0.16
N SER A 68 -13.63 -7.83 0.25
CA SER A 68 -14.57 -7.13 -0.64
C SER A 68 -14.08 -5.74 -1.03
N LYS A 69 -13.21 -5.13 -0.23
CA LYS A 69 -12.57 -3.84 -0.51
C LYS A 69 -11.29 -3.98 -1.33
N ALA A 70 -10.84 -5.19 -1.59
CA ALA A 70 -9.69 -5.46 -2.44
C ALA A 70 -9.92 -5.03 -3.90
N GLU A 71 -11.16 -5.06 -4.37
CA GLU A 71 -11.51 -4.58 -5.72
C GLU A 71 -11.33 -3.07 -5.84
N LEU A 72 -11.69 -2.31 -4.81
CA LEU A 72 -11.43 -0.86 -4.77
C LEU A 72 -9.93 -0.58 -4.87
N TRP A 73 -9.11 -1.37 -4.19
CA TRP A 73 -7.66 -1.26 -4.27
C TRP A 73 -7.12 -1.62 -5.65
N ARG A 74 -7.63 -2.67 -6.30
CA ARG A 74 -7.23 -3.07 -7.66
C ARG A 74 -7.56 -2.01 -8.71
N ALA A 75 -8.62 -1.25 -8.54
CA ALA A 75 -8.99 -0.19 -9.46
C ALA A 75 -7.93 0.94 -9.52
N PHE A 76 -7.09 1.07 -8.51
CA PHE A 76 -6.02 2.07 -8.43
C PHE A 76 -4.64 1.54 -8.83
N VAL A 77 -4.51 0.23 -9.04
CA VAL A 77 -3.26 -0.38 -9.51
C VAL A 77 -3.36 -0.57 -11.02
N PRO A 78 -2.47 0.02 -11.82
CA PRO A 78 -2.45 -0.19 -13.26
C PRO A 78 -2.44 -1.68 -13.62
N ALA A 79 -3.08 -2.05 -14.71
CA ALA A 79 -3.23 -3.45 -15.12
C ALA A 79 -1.89 -4.18 -15.28
N ASP A 80 -0.85 -3.50 -15.77
CA ASP A 80 0.51 -4.00 -15.90
C ASP A 80 1.22 -4.23 -14.55
N GLN A 81 0.73 -3.59 -13.49
CA GLN A 81 1.25 -3.75 -12.12
C GLN A 81 0.40 -4.67 -11.26
N GLN A 82 -0.78 -5.07 -11.71
CA GLN A 82 -1.65 -6.00 -10.98
C GLN A 82 -1.01 -7.38 -10.81
N VAL A 83 -0.19 -7.79 -11.76
CA VAL A 83 0.56 -9.07 -11.68
C VAL A 83 1.56 -9.05 -10.52
N LEU A 84 2.20 -7.90 -10.27
CA LEU A 84 3.11 -7.70 -9.12
C LEU A 84 2.35 -7.51 -7.81
N ALA A 85 1.10 -7.09 -7.89
CA ALA A 85 0.23 -6.94 -6.72
C ALA A 85 -0.11 -8.30 -6.08
N GLY A 86 0.21 -9.40 -6.74
CA GLY A 86 -0.08 -10.73 -6.24
C GLY A 86 -1.57 -11.05 -6.17
N PRO A 87 -1.95 -12.15 -5.54
CA PRO A 87 -3.33 -12.45 -5.26
C PRO A 87 -3.96 -11.33 -4.41
N PRO A 88 -5.29 -11.17 -4.46
CA PRO A 88 -5.97 -10.19 -3.61
C PRO A 88 -5.48 -10.35 -2.17
N PRO A 89 -5.48 -9.24 -1.38
CA PRO A 89 -5.07 -9.33 0.00
C PRO A 89 -5.74 -10.53 0.64
N ARG A 90 -4.93 -11.39 1.23
CA ARG A 90 -5.45 -12.54 1.97
C ARG A 90 -6.39 -11.99 3.02
N GLU A 91 -7.53 -12.62 3.19
CA GLU A 91 -8.44 -12.28 4.24
C GLU A 91 -7.65 -12.02 5.53
N GLY A 92 -7.71 -10.81 5.99
CA GLY A 92 -7.17 -10.41 7.28
C GLY A 92 -5.90 -9.58 7.30
N SER A 93 -4.99 -9.58 6.34
CA SER A 93 -3.70 -8.86 6.43
C SER A 93 -3.31 -8.07 5.19
N GLU A 94 -2.56 -6.99 5.39
CA GLU A 94 -1.90 -6.23 4.31
C GLU A 94 -0.51 -6.81 4.01
N HIS A 95 -0.06 -6.71 2.76
CA HIS A 95 1.26 -7.17 2.33
C HIS A 95 1.93 -6.24 1.30
N ASP A 96 1.24 -5.21 0.83
CA ASP A 96 1.70 -4.27 -0.18
C ASP A 96 1.68 -2.85 0.37
N ALA A 97 2.79 -2.13 0.22
CA ALA A 97 2.92 -0.75 0.70
C ALA A 97 1.83 0.17 0.12
N ARG A 98 1.37 -0.11 -1.10
CA ARG A 98 0.26 0.64 -1.72
C ARG A 98 -1.03 0.55 -0.92
N GLN A 99 -1.30 -0.57 -0.25
CA GLN A 99 -2.47 -0.72 0.62
C GLN A 99 -2.42 0.27 1.80
N VAL A 100 -1.24 0.45 2.40
CA VAL A 100 -1.04 1.40 3.50
C VAL A 100 -1.28 2.83 3.03
N PHE A 101 -0.60 3.25 1.95
CA PHE A 101 -0.74 4.60 1.42
C PHE A 101 -2.15 4.88 0.93
N HIS A 102 -2.77 3.91 0.25
CA HIS A 102 -4.13 4.06 -0.24
C HIS A 102 -5.13 4.28 0.91
N ARG A 103 -5.10 3.45 1.96
CA ARG A 103 -6.05 3.60 3.07
C ARG A 103 -5.89 4.93 3.81
N LEU A 104 -4.66 5.45 3.92
CA LEU A 104 -4.41 6.77 4.52
C LEU A 104 -4.95 7.89 3.62
N ALA A 105 -4.54 7.92 2.37
CA ALA A 105 -4.94 8.94 1.41
C ALA A 105 -6.47 8.95 1.19
N TYR A 106 -7.07 7.76 1.06
CA TYR A 106 -8.51 7.62 0.88
C TYR A 106 -9.29 8.08 2.11
N THR A 107 -8.81 7.80 3.31
CA THR A 107 -9.42 8.28 4.55
C THR A 107 -9.40 9.81 4.61
N TRP A 108 -8.27 10.43 4.28
CA TRP A 108 -8.18 11.89 4.22
C TRP A 108 -9.08 12.50 3.16
N LEU A 109 -9.16 11.87 1.99
CA LEU A 109 -10.09 12.28 0.94
C LEU A 109 -11.54 12.26 1.42
N LEU A 110 -11.97 11.16 2.06
CA LEU A 110 -13.34 11.05 2.60
C LEU A 110 -13.64 12.10 3.66
N TRP A 111 -12.70 12.34 4.57
CA TRP A 111 -12.86 13.38 5.59
C TRP A 111 -12.95 14.77 4.96
N GLY A 112 -12.09 15.07 4.00
CA GLY A 112 -12.12 16.33 3.29
C GLY A 112 -13.41 16.56 2.50
N LYS A 113 -13.90 15.52 1.80
CA LYS A 113 -15.20 15.58 1.11
C LYS A 113 -16.35 15.81 2.09
N LYS A 114 -16.40 15.04 3.18
CA LYS A 114 -17.44 15.16 4.20
C LYS A 114 -17.46 16.53 4.86
N ALA A 115 -16.31 17.15 5.04
CA ALA A 115 -16.17 18.48 5.66
C ALA A 115 -16.27 19.63 4.64
N GLY A 116 -16.43 19.34 3.35
CA GLY A 116 -16.54 20.36 2.30
C GLY A 116 -15.25 21.15 2.04
N TYR A 117 -14.09 20.55 2.27
CA TYR A 117 -12.80 21.23 2.07
C TYR A 117 -12.37 21.39 0.61
N PHE A 118 -12.86 20.55 -0.28
CA PHE A 118 -12.44 20.55 -1.68
C PHE A 118 -13.37 21.37 -2.56
N ASP A 119 -12.82 22.18 -3.47
CA ASP A 119 -13.56 23.03 -4.40
C ASP A 119 -14.06 22.24 -5.63
N SER A 120 -13.44 21.09 -5.93
CA SER A 120 -13.81 20.20 -7.04
C SER A 120 -13.52 18.73 -6.69
N GLU A 121 -14.00 17.81 -7.52
CA GLU A 121 -13.72 16.38 -7.37
C GLU A 121 -12.37 15.94 -7.96
N ASP A 122 -11.68 16.83 -8.68
CA ASP A 122 -10.38 16.57 -9.31
C ASP A 122 -9.20 16.69 -8.32
#